data_b8e063dac3971698b29ddbbaf47764ab
#
_entry.id   b8e063dac3971698b29ddbbaf47764ab
#
_cell.length_a   1.000
_cell.length_b   1.000
_cell.length_c   1.000
_cell.angle_alpha   90.00
_cell.angle_beta   90.00
_cell.angle_gamma   90.00
#
_symmetry.space_group_name_H-M   'P 1'
#
loop_
_entity.id
_entity.type
_entity.pdbx_description
1 polymer ?
#
loop_
_entity_poly.entity_id
_entity_poly.type
_entity_poly.pdbx_seq_one_letter_code
_entity_poly.pdbx_strand_id
1 'polypeptide(L)'
;MLACMLKGVSALARPASKTGLRKTALRASSPLSTFPLSDSTPTVPCSYAGSASDYEGDLLVIPFWQTADDAVVDVGAATTANAWNDELEGLLVDLAAERDFKGAKGSGCLVSVSKKRNGVGKVALYGLGKKDEAEGDAYRGLGAYAAETAREQKAAFVGVAAPSRTRDAWRDVAKVEALVLGCHEANYVDNRFRTGKNVKDGTALEKLLLVDEPPDADDAAPDDAYADSLLSETPYEDVEKAGGRAAAIAAGCKLARDLVNAPPNVLTPRTLAIAAVDLAKSHAHLDCKCMGRVECERRGMGAFLGVSQGSSDEHEAQFIHLTYKKGVPTTKLCIVGKGLTYDSGGYNLKPSAGGSIELMKFDMGGSAATLGCAAAVAGLGVDDVEVHFIVAACENMISQDAMRPGDVLTASNGKTIEVINTDAEGRLTLADALVYAEALKPDAIVDLATLTGACVVALGDDVAGLFSKDDALASELEAAASSAMEQVWRMPMPPAYEKDIESTIADLKNVGSCVEVNHWFGWS
;
A
#
# COMPACT_ATOMS: atom_id res chain seq x y z
N MET A 1 8.50 -1.89 -0.38
CA MET A 1 7.56 -1.85 -1.52
C MET A 1 6.48 -2.93 -1.42
N LEU A 2 6.84 -4.18 -1.18
CA LEU A 2 5.90 -5.28 -0.98
C LEU A 2 5.02 -5.05 0.25
N ALA A 3 5.63 -4.63 1.32
CA ALA A 3 5.01 -4.40 2.60
C ALA A 3 4.09 -3.16 2.61
N CYS A 4 4.40 -2.07 1.91
CA CYS A 4 3.57 -0.86 1.79
C CYS A 4 2.15 -1.15 1.28
N MET A 5 1.97 -2.24 0.53
CA MET A 5 0.70 -2.64 -0.03
C MET A 5 -0.17 -3.45 0.94
N LEU A 6 0.46 -4.13 1.91
CA LEU A 6 -0.25 -4.95 2.90
C LEU A 6 -0.98 -4.12 3.95
N LYS A 7 -0.46 -2.95 4.36
CA LYS A 7 -1.17 -2.01 5.27
C LYS A 7 -2.48 -1.45 4.72
N GLY A 8 -2.63 -1.38 3.39
CA GLY A 8 -3.88 -0.96 2.76
C GLY A 8 -5.06 -1.87 3.06
N VAL A 9 -4.80 -3.13 3.41
CA VAL A 9 -5.82 -4.16 3.67
C VAL A 9 -6.30 -4.11 5.13
N SER A 10 -5.41 -3.88 6.11
CA SER A 10 -5.78 -3.87 7.54
C SER A 10 -6.58 -2.63 7.95
N ALA A 11 -6.38 -1.48 7.30
CA ALA A 11 -7.14 -0.25 7.59
C ALA A 11 -8.63 -0.32 7.21
N LEU A 12 -9.05 -1.34 6.44
CA LEU A 12 -10.43 -1.53 5.97
C LEU A 12 -11.32 -2.34 6.94
N ALA A 13 -10.74 -2.97 7.97
CA ALA A 13 -11.43 -3.88 8.89
C ALA A 13 -12.18 -3.19 10.04
N ARG A 14 -12.37 -1.85 10.07
CA ARG A 14 -13.16 -1.18 11.10
C ARG A 14 -14.64 -1.15 10.72
N PRO A 15 -15.56 -1.68 11.54
CA PRO A 15 -16.98 -1.75 11.20
C PRO A 15 -17.62 -0.36 11.16
N ALA A 16 -18.24 -0.05 10.02
CA ALA A 16 -19.12 1.12 9.89
C ALA A 16 -20.45 0.87 10.60
N SER A 17 -20.92 1.84 11.35
CA SER A 17 -22.19 1.80 12.08
C SER A 17 -23.39 1.67 11.13
N LYS A 18 -24.36 0.86 11.56
CA LYS A 18 -25.61 0.53 10.84
C LYS A 18 -26.46 1.77 10.58
N THR A 19 -26.70 2.09 9.32
CA THR A 19 -27.86 2.89 8.92
C THR A 19 -28.44 2.34 7.61
N GLY A 20 -29.78 2.23 7.60
CA GLY A 20 -30.56 1.46 6.64
C GLY A 20 -30.45 1.91 5.18
N LEU A 21 -30.32 0.96 4.30
CA LEU A 21 -30.24 1.10 2.85
C LEU A 21 -31.64 0.96 2.20
N ARG A 22 -32.05 1.98 1.44
CA ARG A 22 -33.10 1.84 0.42
C ARG A 22 -32.49 1.21 -0.84
N LYS A 23 -33.12 0.13 -1.29
CA LYS A 23 -32.79 -0.56 -2.53
C LYS A 23 -33.05 0.34 -3.74
N THR A 24 -32.00 0.80 -4.38
CA THR A 24 -32.04 1.25 -5.78
C THR A 24 -31.34 0.17 -6.59
N ALA A 25 -32.11 -0.58 -7.37
CA ALA A 25 -31.56 -1.57 -8.28
C ALA A 25 -30.74 -0.86 -9.37
N LEU A 26 -29.43 -1.02 -9.32
CA LEU A 26 -28.56 -0.74 -10.46
C LEU A 26 -28.87 -1.78 -11.54
N ARG A 27 -29.42 -1.34 -12.67
CA ARG A 27 -29.56 -2.18 -13.88
C ARG A 27 -28.15 -2.60 -14.30
N ALA A 28 -28.00 -3.88 -14.63
CA ALA A 28 -26.81 -4.40 -15.26
C ALA A 28 -26.47 -3.53 -16.48
N SER A 29 -25.45 -2.71 -16.36
CA SER A 29 -24.87 -1.97 -17.48
C SER A 29 -24.04 -2.94 -18.31
N SER A 30 -23.92 -2.65 -19.60
CA SER A 30 -23.03 -3.31 -20.56
C SER A 30 -21.69 -3.69 -19.92
N PRO A 31 -21.03 -4.79 -20.34
CA PRO A 31 -19.75 -5.20 -19.77
C PRO A 31 -18.79 -4.00 -19.77
N LEU A 32 -18.28 -3.65 -18.60
CA LEU A 32 -17.35 -2.54 -18.42
C LEU A 32 -16.15 -2.76 -19.36
N SER A 33 -15.92 -1.80 -20.24
CA SER A 33 -14.75 -1.81 -21.13
C SER A 33 -13.48 -1.37 -20.41
N THR A 34 -13.62 -0.75 -19.22
CA THR A 34 -12.52 -0.28 -18.35
C THR A 34 -12.90 -0.49 -16.89
N PHE A 35 -11.92 -0.75 -16.04
CA PHE A 35 -12.14 -0.80 -14.59
C PHE A 35 -12.22 0.64 -14.04
N PRO A 36 -13.28 0.98 -13.27
CA PRO A 36 -13.40 2.32 -12.71
C PRO A 36 -12.38 2.53 -11.59
N LEU A 37 -11.36 3.32 -11.84
CA LEU A 37 -10.44 3.82 -10.81
C LEU A 37 -11.07 4.99 -10.05
N SER A 38 -10.65 5.20 -8.80
CA SER A 38 -11.10 6.36 -8.02
C SER A 38 -10.52 7.65 -8.61
N ASP A 39 -11.33 8.71 -8.57
CA ASP A 39 -10.90 10.08 -8.93
C ASP A 39 -9.98 10.70 -7.86
N SER A 40 -9.55 9.90 -6.88
CA SER A 40 -8.63 10.37 -5.86
C SER A 40 -7.36 10.85 -6.53
N THR A 41 -7.00 12.03 -6.16
CA THR A 41 -6.03 12.96 -6.70
C THR A 41 -4.89 12.35 -7.50
N PRO A 42 -4.53 12.98 -8.61
CA PRO A 42 -3.23 12.81 -9.20
C PRO A 42 -2.14 12.99 -8.14
N THR A 43 -0.99 12.43 -8.38
CA THR A 43 0.20 12.60 -7.55
C THR A 43 0.37 14.06 -7.17
N VAL A 44 0.44 14.36 -5.87
CA VAL A 44 0.70 15.71 -5.39
C VAL A 44 2.15 16.06 -5.73
N PRO A 45 2.41 17.04 -6.59
CA PRO A 45 3.76 17.45 -6.89
C PRO A 45 4.47 17.91 -5.61
N CYS A 46 5.65 17.38 -5.36
CA CYS A 46 6.54 17.86 -4.32
C CYS A 46 7.66 18.68 -4.97
N SER A 47 7.90 19.87 -4.47
CA SER A 47 9.01 20.70 -4.90
C SER A 47 9.62 21.43 -3.71
N TYR A 48 10.84 21.88 -3.89
CA TYR A 48 11.51 22.72 -2.92
C TYR A 48 11.14 24.19 -3.17
N ALA A 49 10.87 24.96 -2.12
CA ALA A 49 10.42 26.33 -2.22
C ALA A 49 11.50 27.37 -1.86
N GLY A 50 12.72 26.94 -1.51
CA GLY A 50 13.76 27.83 -1.03
C GLY A 50 13.59 28.21 0.44
N SER A 51 13.90 29.46 0.78
CA SER A 51 13.82 29.95 2.16
C SER A 51 12.39 30.28 2.55
N ALA A 52 12.16 30.40 3.86
CA ALA A 52 10.89 30.80 4.42
C ALA A 52 10.34 32.11 3.86
N SER A 53 11.22 33.06 3.50
CA SER A 53 10.84 34.34 2.89
C SER A 53 10.19 34.19 1.51
N ASP A 54 10.50 33.09 0.81
CA ASP A 54 10.02 32.82 -0.54
C ASP A 54 8.75 31.96 -0.56
N TYR A 55 8.31 31.48 0.63
CA TYR A 55 7.14 30.64 0.72
C TYR A 55 5.85 31.45 0.70
N GLU A 56 5.03 31.23 -0.32
CA GLU A 56 3.65 31.71 -0.42
C GLU A 56 2.71 30.52 -0.48
N GLY A 57 1.99 30.24 0.61
CA GLY A 57 1.07 29.12 0.68
C GLY A 57 -0.06 29.30 1.67
N ASP A 58 -1.04 28.41 1.61
CA ASP A 58 -2.25 28.48 2.45
C ASP A 58 -1.99 27.98 3.87
N LEU A 59 -1.10 26.99 4.02
CA LEU A 59 -0.79 26.30 5.27
C LEU A 59 0.70 26.01 5.37
N LEU A 60 1.30 26.37 6.50
CA LEU A 60 2.66 25.99 6.88
C LEU A 60 2.59 24.96 8.02
N VAL A 61 3.24 23.81 7.85
CA VAL A 61 3.41 22.78 8.88
C VAL A 61 4.84 22.82 9.38
N ILE A 62 5.02 22.99 10.70
CA ILE A 62 6.32 23.06 11.35
C ILE A 62 6.47 21.85 12.26
N PRO A 63 7.41 20.93 11.97
CA PRO A 63 7.63 19.74 12.77
C PRO A 63 8.58 20.02 13.96
N PHE A 64 8.34 19.31 15.09
CA PHE A 64 9.15 19.37 16.28
C PHE A 64 9.45 17.98 16.82
N TRP A 65 10.68 17.76 17.28
CA TRP A 65 11.02 16.59 18.07
C TRP A 65 10.54 16.75 19.52
N GLN A 66 10.15 15.64 20.13
CA GLN A 66 9.78 15.60 21.54
C GLN A 66 10.99 15.91 22.42
N THR A 67 10.80 16.75 23.42
CA THR A 67 11.83 17.08 24.42
C THR A 67 12.10 15.90 25.34
N ALA A 68 13.35 15.78 25.84
CA ALA A 68 13.77 14.64 26.65
C ALA A 68 13.06 14.55 28.02
N ASP A 69 12.62 15.68 28.55
CA ASP A 69 11.93 15.82 29.84
C ASP A 69 10.40 15.90 29.69
N ASP A 70 9.87 15.65 28.52
CA ASP A 70 8.44 15.73 28.20
C ASP A 70 7.83 17.12 28.53
N ALA A 71 8.65 18.16 28.47
CA ALA A 71 8.22 19.55 28.65
C ALA A 71 7.59 20.12 27.37
N VAL A 72 6.93 21.26 27.48
CA VAL A 72 6.48 22.03 26.34
C VAL A 72 7.66 22.35 25.44
N VAL A 73 7.48 22.19 24.12
CA VAL A 73 8.53 22.47 23.14
C VAL A 73 8.97 23.93 23.30
N ASP A 74 10.23 24.14 23.65
CA ASP A 74 10.82 25.47 23.68
C ASP A 74 11.12 25.91 22.24
N VAL A 75 10.19 26.66 21.68
CA VAL A 75 10.31 27.19 20.31
C VAL A 75 11.50 28.15 20.20
N GLY A 76 11.87 28.83 21.30
CA GLY A 76 13.01 29.77 21.33
C GLY A 76 14.36 29.07 21.40
N ALA A 77 14.45 27.89 22.04
CA ALA A 77 15.65 27.07 22.08
C ALA A 77 15.72 26.05 20.92
N ALA A 78 14.56 25.71 20.35
CA ALA A 78 14.51 24.89 19.13
C ALA A 78 15.01 25.74 17.96
N THR A 79 16.23 25.51 17.62
CA THR A 79 17.00 26.29 16.64
C THR A 79 16.30 26.52 15.31
N THR A 80 15.37 25.66 14.90
CA THR A 80 14.62 25.75 13.66
C THR A 80 13.36 26.59 13.73
N ALA A 81 12.72 26.62 14.86
CA ALA A 81 11.47 27.32 15.02
C ALA A 81 11.67 28.80 15.34
N ASN A 82 12.88 29.21 15.75
CA ASN A 82 13.16 30.58 16.16
C ASN A 82 13.00 31.56 14.99
N ALA A 83 13.57 31.22 13.84
CA ALA A 83 13.45 32.03 12.65
C ALA A 83 11.98 32.12 12.16
N TRP A 84 11.23 31.01 12.17
CA TRP A 84 9.80 31.03 11.87
C TRP A 84 8.98 31.77 12.95
N ASN A 85 9.39 31.67 14.22
CA ASN A 85 8.73 32.40 15.28
C ASN A 85 8.92 33.91 15.15
N ASP A 86 10.12 34.36 14.76
CA ASP A 86 10.40 35.75 14.47
C ASP A 86 9.60 36.27 13.27
N GLU A 87 9.55 35.51 12.18
CA GLU A 87 8.73 35.78 11.01
C GLU A 87 7.21 35.85 11.35
N LEU A 88 6.77 35.05 12.29
CA LEU A 88 5.37 34.98 12.76
C LEU A 88 5.12 35.80 14.04
N GLU A 89 6.05 36.68 14.43
CA GLU A 89 5.97 37.61 15.57
C GLU A 89 5.61 36.92 16.90
N GLY A 90 6.26 35.82 17.25
CA GLY A 90 6.07 35.09 18.50
C GLY A 90 4.91 34.10 18.53
N LEU A 91 4.15 33.97 17.44
CA LEU A 91 2.95 33.14 17.38
C LEU A 91 3.19 31.67 17.73
N LEU A 92 4.37 31.11 17.38
CA LEU A 92 4.65 29.71 17.62
C LEU A 92 4.88 29.42 19.12
N VAL A 93 5.54 30.32 19.83
CA VAL A 93 5.73 30.24 21.29
C VAL A 93 4.38 30.26 21.99
N ASP A 94 3.53 31.20 21.63
CA ASP A 94 2.20 31.35 22.23
C ASP A 94 1.35 30.09 21.96
N LEU A 95 1.36 29.58 20.73
CA LEU A 95 0.61 28.39 20.35
C LEU A 95 1.10 27.14 21.08
N ALA A 96 2.42 26.92 21.16
CA ALA A 96 3.00 25.77 21.85
C ALA A 96 2.65 25.80 23.36
N ALA A 97 2.73 26.97 24.00
CA ALA A 97 2.40 27.14 25.40
C ALA A 97 0.90 26.97 25.67
N GLU A 98 0.03 27.60 24.87
CA GLU A 98 -1.43 27.51 25.03
C GLU A 98 -1.94 26.07 24.88
N ARG A 99 -1.30 25.27 24.03
CA ARG A 99 -1.71 23.89 23.72
C ARG A 99 -0.93 22.82 24.50
N ASP A 100 -0.04 23.20 25.42
CA ASP A 100 0.87 22.27 26.12
C ASP A 100 1.56 21.30 25.12
N PHE A 101 2.03 21.86 24.00
CA PHE A 101 2.57 21.07 22.90
C PHE A 101 3.98 20.57 23.20
N LYS A 102 4.14 19.25 23.29
CA LYS A 102 5.37 18.56 23.70
C LYS A 102 6.15 17.89 22.57
N GLY A 103 5.65 17.95 21.35
CA GLY A 103 6.27 17.31 20.21
C GLY A 103 6.09 15.78 20.17
N ALA A 104 5.19 15.21 20.98
CA ALA A 104 4.93 13.78 20.99
C ALA A 104 4.49 13.31 19.59
N LYS A 105 4.94 12.11 19.19
CA LYS A 105 4.67 11.54 17.86
C LYS A 105 3.19 11.58 17.50
N GLY A 106 2.87 12.17 16.36
CA GLY A 106 1.51 12.29 15.86
C GLY A 106 0.66 13.37 16.53
N SER A 107 1.18 14.09 17.53
CA SER A 107 0.48 15.25 18.11
C SER A 107 0.50 16.43 17.15
N GLY A 108 -0.55 17.23 17.14
CA GLY A 108 -0.62 18.41 16.29
C GLY A 108 -1.52 19.50 16.86
N CYS A 109 -1.22 20.74 16.52
CA CYS A 109 -2.10 21.86 16.78
C CYS A 109 -2.04 22.88 15.65
N LEU A 110 -3.14 23.63 15.47
CA LEU A 110 -3.34 24.52 14.35
C LEU A 110 -3.80 25.88 14.85
N VAL A 111 -3.33 26.95 14.19
CA VAL A 111 -3.81 28.30 14.37
C VAL A 111 -4.02 28.98 13.02
N SER A 112 -5.06 29.81 12.92
CA SER A 112 -5.26 30.69 11.78
C SER A 112 -4.61 32.05 12.03
N VAL A 113 -3.83 32.53 11.08
CA VAL A 113 -3.16 33.82 11.16
C VAL A 113 -4.12 34.89 10.68
N SER A 114 -4.48 35.84 11.54
CA SER A 114 -5.53 36.85 11.28
C SER A 114 -5.18 37.86 10.17
N LYS A 115 -3.91 38.04 9.87
CA LYS A 115 -3.39 38.71 8.66
C LYS A 115 -2.38 37.78 8.02
N LYS A 116 -2.52 37.55 6.71
CA LYS A 116 -1.50 36.84 5.97
C LYS A 116 -0.14 37.52 6.22
N ARG A 117 0.75 36.83 6.90
CA ARG A 117 2.13 37.25 7.12
C ARG A 117 2.98 36.41 6.21
N ASN A 118 3.81 37.04 5.40
CA ASN A 118 4.63 36.36 4.39
C ASN A 118 3.84 35.31 3.56
N GLY A 119 2.59 35.65 3.14
CA GLY A 119 1.76 34.74 2.37
C GLY A 119 1.00 33.66 3.17
N VAL A 120 1.45 33.34 4.39
CA VAL A 120 0.90 32.23 5.21
C VAL A 120 -0.41 32.59 5.86
N GLY A 121 -1.45 31.80 5.61
CA GLY A 121 -2.79 31.99 6.20
C GLY A 121 -3.05 31.16 7.45
N LYS A 122 -2.37 30.01 7.59
CA LYS A 122 -2.52 29.07 8.70
C LYS A 122 -1.19 28.43 9.04
N VAL A 123 -0.97 28.14 10.31
CA VAL A 123 0.23 27.46 10.80
C VAL A 123 -0.18 26.29 11.67
N ALA A 124 0.45 25.15 11.44
CA ALA A 124 0.28 23.94 12.24
C ALA A 124 1.62 23.48 12.80
N LEU A 125 1.61 23.05 14.05
CA LEU A 125 2.74 22.34 14.67
C LEU A 125 2.48 20.83 14.58
N TYR A 126 3.53 20.05 14.38
CA TYR A 126 3.46 18.58 14.35
C TYR A 126 4.59 17.96 15.18
N GLY A 127 4.23 16.99 16.02
CA GLY A 127 5.19 16.24 16.84
C GLY A 127 5.75 15.03 16.10
N LEU A 128 7.07 15.02 15.94
CA LEU A 128 7.81 13.92 15.33
C LEU A 128 8.07 12.75 16.32
N GLY A 129 7.88 12.96 17.62
CA GLY A 129 8.27 12.01 18.66
C GLY A 129 9.73 12.13 19.06
N LYS A 130 10.29 11.10 19.67
CA LYS A 130 11.68 11.09 20.12
C LYS A 130 12.63 10.89 18.94
N LYS A 131 13.74 11.60 18.94
CA LYS A 131 14.71 11.61 17.84
C LYS A 131 15.44 10.28 17.62
N ASP A 132 15.48 9.43 18.64
CA ASP A 132 16.08 8.09 18.64
C ASP A 132 15.13 6.97 18.19
N GLU A 133 13.85 7.30 17.95
CA GLU A 133 12.86 6.40 17.37
C GLU A 133 12.94 6.41 15.84
N ALA A 134 12.21 5.49 15.17
CA ALA A 134 12.25 5.32 13.72
C ALA A 134 11.91 6.63 12.97
N GLU A 135 12.92 7.31 12.45
CA GLU A 135 12.78 8.62 11.77
C GLU A 135 11.87 8.55 10.55
N GLY A 136 11.97 7.49 9.71
CA GLY A 136 11.15 7.36 8.51
C GLY A 136 9.64 7.36 8.78
N ASP A 137 9.22 6.69 9.85
CA ASP A 137 7.81 6.66 10.26
C ASP A 137 7.32 8.04 10.78
N ALA A 138 8.20 8.81 11.42
CA ALA A 138 7.90 10.17 11.84
C ALA A 138 7.65 11.10 10.63
N TYR A 139 8.48 11.01 9.59
CA TYR A 139 8.31 11.79 8.37
C TYR A 139 7.09 11.36 7.54
N ARG A 140 6.78 10.05 7.49
CA ARG A 140 5.55 9.57 6.86
C ARG A 140 4.31 10.09 7.58
N GLY A 141 4.34 10.10 8.93
CA GLY A 141 3.29 10.71 9.75
C GLY A 141 3.14 12.22 9.52
N LEU A 142 4.26 12.94 9.38
CA LEU A 142 4.27 14.36 9.06
C LEU A 142 3.58 14.65 7.70
N GLY A 143 3.89 13.85 6.68
CA GLY A 143 3.24 13.96 5.36
C GLY A 143 1.74 13.68 5.43
N ALA A 144 1.34 12.65 6.18
CA ALA A 144 -0.07 12.33 6.39
C ALA A 144 -0.81 13.48 7.10
N TYR A 145 -0.23 14.02 8.17
CA TYR A 145 -0.79 15.16 8.90
C TYR A 145 -0.92 16.41 8.02
N ALA A 146 0.08 16.69 7.19
CA ALA A 146 0.04 17.82 6.25
C ALA A 146 -1.14 17.69 5.28
N ALA A 147 -1.36 16.52 4.70
CA ALA A 147 -2.47 16.26 3.76
C ALA A 147 -3.85 16.29 4.45
N GLU A 148 -3.97 15.70 5.63
CA GLU A 148 -5.22 15.71 6.41
C GLU A 148 -5.60 17.13 6.82
N THR A 149 -4.63 17.90 7.35
CA THR A 149 -4.82 19.30 7.74
C THR A 149 -5.16 20.15 6.52
N ALA A 150 -4.49 19.93 5.37
CA ALA A 150 -4.84 20.61 4.12
C ALA A 150 -6.29 20.40 3.73
N ARG A 151 -6.77 19.17 3.79
CA ARG A 151 -8.16 18.82 3.47
C ARG A 151 -9.16 19.48 4.42
N GLU A 152 -8.91 19.40 5.73
CA GLU A 152 -9.77 20.03 6.75
C GLU A 152 -9.81 21.55 6.61
N GLN A 153 -8.69 22.15 6.28
CA GLN A 153 -8.52 23.59 6.17
C GLN A 153 -8.76 24.13 4.77
N LYS A 154 -9.03 23.26 3.78
CA LYS A 154 -9.20 23.60 2.36
C LYS A 154 -7.98 24.36 1.81
N ALA A 155 -6.79 23.91 2.18
CA ALA A 155 -5.52 24.47 1.73
C ALA A 155 -5.03 23.75 0.47
N ALA A 156 -4.75 24.49 -0.59
CA ALA A 156 -4.24 23.94 -1.84
C ALA A 156 -2.69 23.83 -1.85
N PHE A 157 -2.03 24.80 -1.24
CA PHE A 157 -0.57 24.86 -1.18
C PHE A 157 -0.10 24.72 0.27
N VAL A 158 0.66 23.66 0.55
CA VAL A 158 1.15 23.35 1.89
C VAL A 158 2.66 23.36 1.90
N GLY A 159 3.24 24.18 2.78
CA GLY A 159 4.66 24.17 3.11
C GLY A 159 4.93 23.25 4.30
N VAL A 160 6.02 22.51 4.24
CA VAL A 160 6.55 21.75 5.36
C VAL A 160 7.94 22.27 5.66
N ALA A 161 8.10 22.87 6.85
CA ALA A 161 9.38 23.41 7.28
C ALA A 161 10.38 22.30 7.61
N ALA A 162 11.66 22.57 7.41
CA ALA A 162 12.72 21.65 7.80
C ALA A 162 12.75 21.44 9.33
N PRO A 163 12.91 20.21 9.83
CA PRO A 163 12.90 19.94 11.27
C PRO A 163 14.21 20.25 12.00
N SER A 164 15.21 20.78 11.29
CA SER A 164 16.53 21.14 11.84
C SER A 164 17.20 22.21 11.01
N ARG A 165 18.03 23.06 11.62
CA ARG A 165 18.84 24.11 10.94
C ARG A 165 19.87 23.60 9.96
N THR A 166 20.10 22.30 9.92
CA THR A 166 21.00 21.75 8.92
C THR A 166 20.31 21.81 7.56
N ARG A 167 20.87 22.58 6.62
CA ARG A 167 20.46 22.63 5.21
C ARG A 167 20.34 21.24 4.57
N ASP A 168 20.83 20.22 5.26
CA ASP A 168 20.80 18.82 4.86
C ASP A 168 19.49 18.10 5.22
N ALA A 169 18.52 18.76 5.89
CA ALA A 169 17.30 18.10 6.34
C ALA A 169 16.48 17.51 5.17
N TRP A 170 16.44 18.22 4.05
CA TRP A 170 15.76 17.77 2.84
C TRP A 170 16.69 17.08 1.80
N ARG A 171 17.99 16.95 2.10
CA ARG A 171 18.93 16.16 1.29
C ARG A 171 18.82 14.66 1.54
N ASP A 172 18.21 14.26 2.65
CA ASP A 172 17.94 12.85 2.93
C ASP A 172 16.75 12.37 2.09
N VAL A 173 17.07 11.76 0.95
CA VAL A 173 16.11 11.24 -0.04
C VAL A 173 15.07 10.33 0.63
N ALA A 174 15.47 9.51 1.61
CA ALA A 174 14.57 8.58 2.28
C ALA A 174 13.52 9.31 3.13
N LYS A 175 13.89 10.41 3.80
CA LYS A 175 12.96 11.24 4.58
C LYS A 175 11.96 11.96 3.68
N VAL A 176 12.44 12.51 2.56
CA VAL A 176 11.56 13.16 1.57
C VAL A 176 10.60 12.14 0.97
N GLU A 177 11.10 10.95 0.58
CA GLU A 177 10.26 9.88 0.04
C GLU A 177 9.20 9.45 1.05
N ALA A 178 9.56 9.25 2.33
CA ALA A 178 8.64 8.90 3.40
C ALA A 178 7.55 9.97 3.61
N LEU A 179 7.93 11.24 3.66
CA LEU A 179 7.00 12.36 3.82
C LEU A 179 6.01 12.45 2.65
N VAL A 180 6.52 12.42 1.42
CA VAL A 180 5.67 12.50 0.22
C VAL A 180 4.75 11.29 0.12
N LEU A 181 5.24 10.09 0.45
CA LEU A 181 4.42 8.88 0.48
C LEU A 181 3.28 8.98 1.50
N GLY A 182 3.57 9.44 2.74
CA GLY A 182 2.56 9.66 3.76
C GLY A 182 1.49 10.67 3.33
N CYS A 183 1.92 11.73 2.66
CA CYS A 183 1.01 12.72 2.08
C CYS A 183 0.06 12.10 1.05
N HIS A 184 0.57 11.30 0.11
CA HIS A 184 -0.26 10.62 -0.89
C HIS A 184 -1.24 9.62 -0.28
N GLU A 185 -0.78 8.85 0.72
CA GLU A 185 -1.61 7.85 1.38
C GLU A 185 -2.79 8.47 2.13
N ALA A 186 -2.55 9.55 2.87
CA ALA A 186 -3.59 10.27 3.58
C ALA A 186 -4.55 11.02 2.64
N ASN A 187 -4.06 11.35 1.45
CA ASN A 187 -4.86 12.03 0.43
C ASN A 187 -5.84 11.12 -0.31
N TYR A 188 -5.74 9.81 -0.12
CA TYR A 188 -6.63 8.84 -0.77
C TYR A 188 -8.05 8.92 -0.26
N VAL A 189 -9.00 9.19 -1.17
CA VAL A 189 -10.45 9.20 -0.92
C VAL A 189 -11.15 8.39 -2.00
N ASP A 190 -11.94 7.39 -1.62
CA ASP A 190 -12.77 6.62 -2.56
C ASP A 190 -14.23 7.08 -2.49
N ASN A 191 -14.69 7.76 -3.52
CA ASN A 191 -16.06 8.23 -3.68
C ASN A 191 -16.83 7.52 -4.80
N ARG A 192 -16.23 6.53 -5.48
CA ARG A 192 -16.81 5.84 -6.66
C ARG A 192 -18.23 5.32 -6.45
N PHE A 193 -18.55 4.95 -5.22
CA PHE A 193 -19.82 4.33 -4.84
C PHE A 193 -20.62 5.18 -3.85
N ARG A 194 -20.29 6.49 -3.72
CA ARG A 194 -20.97 7.44 -2.84
C ARG A 194 -21.72 8.47 -3.65
N THR A 195 -22.86 8.94 -3.13
CA THR A 195 -23.69 9.94 -3.80
C THR A 195 -24.19 11.00 -2.81
N GLY A 196 -24.46 12.19 -3.32
CA GLY A 196 -25.04 13.30 -2.54
C GLY A 196 -24.19 13.66 -1.32
N LYS A 197 -24.82 13.80 -0.17
CA LYS A 197 -24.15 14.18 1.09
C LYS A 197 -23.16 13.14 1.65
N ASN A 198 -23.13 11.94 1.08
CA ASN A 198 -22.21 10.89 1.49
C ASN A 198 -20.89 10.93 0.72
N VAL A 199 -20.79 11.76 -0.30
CA VAL A 199 -19.51 12.04 -0.96
C VAL A 199 -18.62 12.73 0.06
N LYS A 200 -17.45 12.15 0.31
CA LYS A 200 -16.46 12.79 1.19
C LYS A 200 -15.82 13.95 0.44
N ASP A 201 -15.51 15.01 1.17
CA ASP A 201 -14.72 16.10 0.60
C ASP A 201 -13.41 15.51 0.06
N GLY A 202 -13.13 15.84 -1.19
CA GLY A 202 -11.87 15.52 -1.83
C GLY A 202 -10.73 16.30 -1.19
N THR A 203 -9.53 16.01 -1.66
CA THR A 203 -8.37 16.78 -1.23
C THR A 203 -8.40 18.18 -1.79
N ALA A 204 -7.97 19.13 -0.97
CA ALA A 204 -7.66 20.48 -1.44
C ALA A 204 -6.18 20.60 -1.85
N LEU A 205 -5.33 19.65 -1.45
CA LEU A 205 -3.88 19.74 -1.63
C LEU A 205 -3.49 19.56 -3.11
N GLU A 206 -3.02 20.64 -3.71
CA GLU A 206 -2.54 20.67 -5.10
C GLU A 206 -1.02 20.58 -5.16
N LYS A 207 -0.31 21.09 -4.15
CA LYS A 207 1.15 21.11 -4.12
C LYS A 207 1.70 21.05 -2.70
N LEU A 208 2.74 20.22 -2.53
CA LEU A 208 3.56 20.13 -1.32
C LEU A 208 4.89 20.85 -1.57
N LEU A 209 5.24 21.74 -0.67
CA LEU A 209 6.46 22.54 -0.75
C LEU A 209 7.36 22.21 0.45
N LEU A 210 8.59 21.82 0.21
CA LEU A 210 9.60 21.69 1.24
C LEU A 210 10.29 23.05 1.41
N VAL A 211 10.30 23.55 2.64
CA VAL A 211 10.74 24.89 2.95
C VAL A 211 11.91 24.83 3.93
N ASP A 212 13.00 25.49 3.60
CA ASP A 212 14.11 25.66 4.52
C ASP A 212 13.85 26.79 5.51
N GLU A 213 14.66 26.86 6.55
CA GLU A 213 14.65 27.97 7.49
C GLU A 213 15.07 29.30 6.82
N PRO A 214 14.51 30.41 7.30
CA PRO A 214 15.09 31.71 7.01
C PRO A 214 16.55 31.75 7.53
N PRO A 215 17.49 32.36 6.80
CA PRO A 215 18.83 32.58 7.31
C PRO A 215 18.78 33.48 8.54
N ASP A 216 19.51 33.13 9.62
CA ASP A 216 19.68 34.04 10.74
C ASP A 216 20.34 35.35 10.28
N ALA A 217 19.88 36.46 10.86
CA ALA A 217 20.45 37.77 10.56
C ALA A 217 21.97 37.85 10.94
N ASP A 218 22.42 36.98 11.83
CA ASP A 218 23.81 36.89 12.29
C ASP A 218 24.69 35.94 11.45
N ASP A 219 24.10 35.07 10.63
CA ASP A 219 24.83 34.16 9.72
C ASP A 219 25.18 34.81 8.35
N ALA A 220 25.01 36.11 8.24
CA ALA A 220 25.34 36.89 7.05
C ALA A 220 26.85 37.13 6.85
N ALA A 221 27.74 36.29 7.39
CA ALA A 221 29.15 36.33 7.07
C ALA A 221 29.38 35.53 5.77
N PRO A 222 29.90 36.17 4.72
CA PRO A 222 30.17 35.50 3.46
C PRO A 222 31.48 34.71 3.57
N ASP A 223 31.44 33.47 3.89
CA ASP A 223 32.46 32.56 3.43
C ASP A 223 32.21 32.29 1.94
N ASP A 224 33.20 32.56 1.08
CA ASP A 224 33.11 32.34 -0.37
C ASP A 224 32.78 30.88 -0.72
N ALA A 225 33.04 29.91 0.17
CA ALA A 225 32.60 28.53 0.07
C ALA A 225 31.06 28.34 0.15
N TYR A 226 30.35 29.34 0.72
CA TYR A 226 28.90 29.36 0.83
C TYR A 226 28.19 29.75 -0.47
N ALA A 227 28.73 30.70 -1.21
CA ALA A 227 28.20 31.13 -2.49
C ALA A 227 28.33 30.03 -3.56
N ASP A 228 29.42 29.25 -3.53
CA ASP A 228 29.63 28.12 -4.43
C ASP A 228 28.67 26.93 -4.13
N SER A 229 28.27 26.75 -2.86
CA SER A 229 27.29 25.72 -2.50
C SER A 229 25.84 26.08 -2.89
N LEU A 230 25.54 27.38 -3.02
CA LEU A 230 24.26 27.88 -3.52
C LEU A 230 24.09 27.72 -5.03
N LEU A 231 25.23 27.60 -5.76
CA LEU A 231 25.27 27.43 -7.21
C LEU A 231 25.32 25.97 -7.66
N SER A 232 25.43 25.00 -6.72
CA SER A 232 25.31 23.60 -7.10
C SER A 232 23.82 23.22 -7.27
N GLU A 233 23.44 22.96 -8.50
CA GLU A 233 22.08 22.55 -8.91
C GLU A 233 21.60 21.22 -8.26
N THR A 234 22.47 20.57 -7.48
CA THR A 234 22.30 19.20 -6.96
C THR A 234 21.22 18.99 -5.87
N PRO A 235 20.88 19.92 -4.95
CA PRO A 235 19.88 19.65 -3.92
C PRO A 235 18.45 19.48 -4.44
N TYR A 236 18.13 20.15 -5.53
CA TYR A 236 16.78 20.17 -6.11
C TYR A 236 16.47 18.88 -6.88
N GLU A 237 17.44 18.36 -7.63
CA GLU A 237 17.26 17.12 -8.38
C GLU A 237 16.97 15.93 -7.48
N ASP A 238 17.59 15.86 -6.31
CA ASP A 238 17.40 14.74 -5.38
C ASP A 238 16.01 14.78 -4.71
N VAL A 239 15.51 15.97 -4.37
CA VAL A 239 14.13 16.16 -3.86
C VAL A 239 13.10 15.79 -4.93
N GLU A 240 13.28 16.25 -6.16
CA GLU A 240 12.37 15.90 -7.26
C GLU A 240 12.40 14.41 -7.58
N LYS A 241 13.58 13.78 -7.58
CA LYS A 241 13.73 12.33 -7.76
C LYS A 241 13.05 11.56 -6.62
N ALA A 242 13.23 11.97 -5.35
CA ALA A 242 12.56 11.37 -4.20
C ALA A 242 11.04 11.51 -4.32
N GLY A 243 10.56 12.70 -4.67
CA GLY A 243 9.14 12.96 -4.93
C GLY A 243 8.58 12.09 -6.04
N GLY A 244 9.32 11.97 -7.16
CA GLY A 244 8.94 11.10 -8.28
C GLY A 244 8.87 9.61 -7.90
N ARG A 245 9.84 9.12 -7.12
CA ARG A 245 9.84 7.75 -6.59
C ARG A 245 8.65 7.50 -5.67
N ALA A 246 8.41 8.39 -4.72
CA ALA A 246 7.27 8.31 -3.82
C ALA A 246 5.94 8.32 -4.58
N ALA A 247 5.83 9.17 -5.61
CA ALA A 247 4.64 9.24 -6.47
C ALA A 247 4.39 7.92 -7.22
N ALA A 248 5.42 7.27 -7.76
CA ALA A 248 5.30 5.97 -8.43
C ALA A 248 4.85 4.86 -7.45
N ILE A 249 5.42 4.83 -6.25
CA ILE A 249 5.00 3.89 -5.18
C ILE A 249 3.55 4.16 -4.77
N ALA A 250 3.20 5.44 -4.53
CA ALA A 250 1.85 5.85 -4.15
C ALA A 250 0.80 5.50 -5.21
N ALA A 251 1.12 5.60 -6.50
CA ALA A 251 0.24 5.18 -7.59
C ALA A 251 -0.05 3.67 -7.52
N GLY A 252 0.96 2.86 -7.22
CA GLY A 252 0.77 1.43 -6.97
C GLY A 252 -0.11 1.14 -5.75
N CYS A 253 0.13 1.83 -4.64
CA CYS A 253 -0.70 1.71 -3.43
C CYS A 253 -2.15 2.14 -3.69
N LYS A 254 -2.35 3.21 -4.44
CA LYS A 254 -3.68 3.68 -4.85
C LYS A 254 -4.41 2.62 -5.66
N LEU A 255 -3.75 2.05 -6.68
CA LEU A 255 -4.34 0.98 -7.50
C LEU A 255 -4.77 -0.21 -6.61
N ALA A 256 -3.90 -0.66 -5.71
CA ALA A 256 -4.22 -1.75 -4.80
C ALA A 256 -5.46 -1.43 -3.92
N ARG A 257 -5.53 -0.21 -3.36
CA ARG A 257 -6.69 0.26 -2.58
C ARG A 257 -7.96 0.33 -3.42
N ASP A 258 -7.87 0.82 -4.64
CA ASP A 258 -9.02 0.89 -5.56
C ASP A 258 -9.57 -0.49 -5.87
N LEU A 259 -8.71 -1.48 -6.06
CA LEU A 259 -9.10 -2.86 -6.32
C LEU A 259 -9.79 -3.48 -5.10
N VAL A 260 -9.16 -3.39 -3.91
CA VAL A 260 -9.73 -3.98 -2.68
C VAL A 260 -11.02 -3.30 -2.24
N ASN A 261 -11.15 -1.98 -2.43
CA ASN A 261 -12.35 -1.23 -2.05
C ASN A 261 -13.55 -1.52 -2.96
N ALA A 262 -13.30 -1.93 -4.19
CA ALA A 262 -14.37 -2.20 -5.14
C ALA A 262 -15.33 -3.30 -4.61
N PRO A 263 -16.64 -3.15 -4.77
CA PRO A 263 -17.58 -4.19 -4.41
C PRO A 263 -17.52 -5.37 -5.38
N PRO A 264 -17.89 -6.60 -4.98
CA PRO A 264 -17.68 -7.81 -5.77
C PRO A 264 -18.50 -7.85 -7.06
N ASN A 265 -19.59 -7.10 -7.14
CA ASN A 265 -20.36 -6.95 -8.38
C ASN A 265 -19.70 -5.97 -9.39
N VAL A 266 -18.59 -5.34 -9.03
CA VAL A 266 -17.76 -4.48 -9.87
C VAL A 266 -16.41 -5.13 -10.14
N LEU A 267 -15.76 -5.63 -9.09
CA LEU A 267 -14.49 -6.34 -9.22
C LEU A 267 -14.74 -7.84 -9.31
N THR A 268 -14.84 -8.33 -10.52
CA THR A 268 -14.93 -9.75 -10.89
C THR A 268 -13.59 -10.22 -11.45
N PRO A 269 -13.36 -11.52 -11.66
CA PRO A 269 -12.11 -12.00 -12.29
C PRO A 269 -11.86 -11.33 -13.64
N ARG A 270 -12.91 -11.12 -14.43
CA ARG A 270 -12.83 -10.47 -15.74
C ARG A 270 -12.44 -8.98 -15.63
N THR A 271 -13.04 -8.23 -14.71
CA THR A 271 -12.71 -6.80 -14.54
C THR A 271 -11.35 -6.59 -13.90
N LEU A 272 -10.87 -7.53 -13.08
CA LEU A 272 -9.50 -7.55 -12.59
C LEU A 272 -8.49 -7.75 -13.74
N ALA A 273 -8.81 -8.65 -14.68
CA ALA A 273 -8.01 -8.83 -15.91
C ALA A 273 -8.01 -7.58 -16.79
N ILE A 274 -9.14 -6.87 -16.91
CA ILE A 274 -9.22 -5.58 -17.61
C ILE A 274 -8.32 -4.55 -16.95
N ALA A 275 -8.36 -4.44 -15.61
CA ALA A 275 -7.49 -3.52 -14.87
C ALA A 275 -6.00 -3.82 -15.12
N ALA A 276 -5.60 -5.09 -15.17
CA ALA A 276 -4.23 -5.48 -15.49
C ALA A 276 -3.82 -5.13 -16.92
N VAL A 277 -4.71 -5.34 -17.89
CA VAL A 277 -4.48 -4.97 -19.30
C VAL A 277 -4.36 -3.44 -19.45
N ASP A 278 -5.20 -2.67 -18.77
CA ASP A 278 -5.15 -1.21 -18.83
C ASP A 278 -3.90 -0.66 -18.14
N LEU A 279 -3.47 -1.30 -17.05
CA LEU A 279 -2.18 -1.00 -16.41
C LEU A 279 -1.01 -1.22 -17.39
N ALA A 280 -0.98 -2.34 -18.10
CA ALA A 280 0.08 -2.62 -19.06
C ALA A 280 0.10 -1.60 -20.23
N LYS A 281 -1.07 -1.18 -20.71
CA LYS A 281 -1.15 -0.15 -21.75
C LYS A 281 -0.63 1.22 -21.31
N SER A 282 -0.71 1.53 -20.02
CA SER A 282 -0.31 2.82 -19.48
C SER A 282 1.18 2.93 -19.15
N HIS A 283 1.91 1.81 -19.19
CA HIS A 283 3.33 1.78 -18.84
C HIS A 283 4.18 1.14 -19.94
N ALA A 284 5.25 1.81 -20.33
CA ALA A 284 6.28 1.22 -21.18
C ALA A 284 6.94 0.02 -20.46
N HIS A 285 7.41 -0.95 -21.23
CA HIS A 285 8.10 -2.14 -20.72
C HIS A 285 7.24 -3.08 -19.86
N LEU A 286 5.92 -2.90 -19.82
CA LEU A 286 4.98 -3.76 -19.12
C LEU A 286 4.01 -4.40 -20.12
N ASP A 287 4.11 -5.71 -20.28
CA ASP A 287 3.20 -6.51 -21.11
C ASP A 287 2.21 -7.26 -20.24
N CYS A 288 1.00 -7.53 -20.76
CA CYS A 288 -0.02 -8.32 -20.07
C CYS A 288 -0.59 -9.41 -20.97
N LYS A 289 -0.65 -10.62 -20.42
CA LYS A 289 -1.33 -11.77 -21.03
C LYS A 289 -2.39 -12.29 -20.08
N CYS A 290 -3.64 -12.35 -20.50
CA CYS A 290 -4.72 -12.99 -19.77
C CYS A 290 -5.11 -14.31 -20.47
N MET A 291 -5.35 -15.34 -19.66
CA MET A 291 -5.77 -16.66 -20.10
C MET A 291 -7.11 -16.99 -19.44
N GLY A 292 -8.16 -17.22 -20.23
CA GLY A 292 -9.45 -17.70 -19.73
C GLY A 292 -9.46 -19.21 -19.51
N ARG A 293 -10.62 -19.74 -19.10
CA ARG A 293 -10.84 -21.15 -18.75
C ARG A 293 -10.24 -22.13 -19.76
N VAL A 294 -10.53 -21.99 -21.04
CA VAL A 294 -10.10 -22.92 -22.09
C VAL A 294 -8.57 -23.04 -22.17
N GLU A 295 -7.84 -21.94 -22.03
CA GLU A 295 -6.38 -21.98 -22.05
C GLU A 295 -5.82 -22.58 -20.75
N CYS A 296 -6.45 -22.32 -19.61
CA CYS A 296 -6.09 -22.91 -18.33
C CYS A 296 -6.33 -24.43 -18.32
N GLU A 297 -7.43 -24.90 -18.93
CA GLU A 297 -7.72 -26.34 -19.14
C GLU A 297 -6.63 -27.01 -19.98
N ARG A 298 -6.21 -26.39 -21.10
CA ARG A 298 -5.11 -26.91 -21.93
C ARG A 298 -3.79 -27.03 -21.20
N ARG A 299 -3.59 -26.20 -20.16
CA ARG A 299 -2.40 -26.22 -19.31
C ARG A 299 -2.53 -27.16 -18.12
N GLY A 300 -3.68 -27.81 -17.96
CA GLY A 300 -3.92 -28.74 -16.85
C GLY A 300 -4.06 -28.06 -15.50
N MET A 301 -4.46 -26.78 -15.45
CA MET A 301 -4.59 -26.01 -14.19
C MET A 301 -5.87 -26.41 -13.43
N GLY A 302 -5.97 -27.70 -13.06
CA GLY A 302 -7.19 -28.25 -12.49
C GLY A 302 -7.44 -27.86 -11.04
N ALA A 303 -6.42 -27.51 -10.26
CA ALA A 303 -6.60 -27.01 -8.90
C ALA A 303 -7.21 -25.59 -8.92
N PHE A 304 -6.70 -24.70 -9.76
CA PHE A 304 -7.27 -23.36 -9.97
C PHE A 304 -8.69 -23.41 -10.52
N LEU A 305 -8.92 -24.19 -11.57
CA LEU A 305 -10.22 -24.31 -12.22
C LEU A 305 -11.26 -25.00 -11.32
N GLY A 306 -10.83 -25.91 -10.45
CA GLY A 306 -11.69 -26.57 -9.47
C GLY A 306 -12.35 -25.59 -8.51
N VAL A 307 -11.61 -24.57 -8.04
CA VAL A 307 -12.16 -23.51 -7.20
C VAL A 307 -13.23 -22.71 -7.94
N SER A 308 -13.02 -22.44 -9.22
CA SER A 308 -13.91 -21.60 -10.03
C SER A 308 -15.16 -22.31 -10.55
N GLN A 309 -15.33 -23.61 -10.31
CA GLN A 309 -16.44 -24.39 -10.86
C GLN A 309 -17.83 -23.87 -10.47
N GLY A 310 -17.92 -23.26 -9.28
CA GLY A 310 -19.18 -22.72 -8.78
C GLY A 310 -19.58 -21.36 -9.35
N SER A 311 -18.68 -20.69 -10.09
CA SER A 311 -18.91 -19.36 -10.65
C SER A 311 -19.71 -19.41 -11.96
N SER A 312 -20.40 -18.32 -12.27
CA SER A 312 -21.08 -18.16 -13.57
C SER A 312 -20.09 -17.91 -14.71
N ASP A 313 -20.53 -18.14 -15.95
CA ASP A 313 -19.73 -17.83 -17.14
C ASP A 313 -19.38 -16.35 -17.26
N GLU A 314 -20.21 -15.45 -16.71
CA GLU A 314 -19.94 -14.01 -16.66
C GLU A 314 -18.74 -13.69 -15.76
N HIS A 315 -18.54 -14.48 -14.70
CA HIS A 315 -17.44 -14.37 -13.74
C HIS A 315 -16.37 -15.45 -13.98
N GLU A 316 -16.15 -15.81 -15.23
CA GLU A 316 -15.17 -16.81 -15.65
C GLU A 316 -13.78 -16.51 -15.07
N ALA A 317 -13.13 -17.57 -14.59
CA ALA A 317 -11.76 -17.52 -14.10
C ALA A 317 -10.78 -16.91 -15.12
N GLN A 318 -9.88 -16.08 -14.65
CA GLN A 318 -8.86 -15.39 -15.43
C GLN A 318 -7.48 -15.63 -14.83
N PHE A 319 -6.56 -16.18 -15.60
CA PHE A 319 -5.17 -16.28 -15.21
C PHE A 319 -4.40 -15.12 -15.85
N ILE A 320 -3.94 -14.19 -15.02
CA ILE A 320 -3.34 -12.92 -15.43
C ILE A 320 -1.84 -13.00 -15.24
N HIS A 321 -1.07 -12.65 -16.26
CA HIS A 321 0.38 -12.61 -16.21
C HIS A 321 0.88 -11.32 -16.85
N LEU A 322 1.46 -10.43 -16.01
CA LEU A 322 2.18 -9.25 -16.49
C LEU A 322 3.68 -9.53 -16.45
N THR A 323 4.39 -8.97 -17.42
CA THR A 323 5.85 -9.03 -17.49
C THR A 323 6.41 -7.63 -17.64
N TYR A 324 7.16 -7.18 -16.65
CA TYR A 324 7.99 -6.00 -16.75
C TYR A 324 9.40 -6.39 -17.14
N LYS A 325 9.92 -5.73 -18.18
CA LYS A 325 11.29 -5.98 -18.65
C LYS A 325 11.88 -4.72 -19.21
N LYS A 326 13.00 -4.26 -18.63
CA LYS A 326 13.74 -3.11 -19.09
C LYS A 326 15.25 -3.41 -19.02
N GLY A 327 16.01 -2.97 -20.04
CA GLY A 327 17.45 -3.24 -20.13
C GLY A 327 17.77 -4.70 -20.45
N VAL A 328 18.93 -5.16 -19.97
CA VAL A 328 19.41 -6.55 -20.08
C VAL A 328 19.28 -7.21 -18.71
N PRO A 329 18.23 -8.00 -18.45
CA PRO A 329 17.96 -8.52 -17.12
C PRO A 329 19.13 -9.34 -16.55
N THR A 330 19.58 -8.95 -15.38
CA THR A 330 20.54 -9.71 -14.55
C THR A 330 19.80 -10.47 -13.44
N THR A 331 18.57 -10.09 -13.16
CA THR A 331 17.72 -10.69 -12.12
C THR A 331 16.32 -10.90 -12.68
N LYS A 332 15.74 -12.07 -12.41
CA LYS A 332 14.38 -12.43 -12.77
C LYS A 332 13.59 -12.79 -11.52
N LEU A 333 12.47 -12.10 -11.31
CA LEU A 333 11.61 -12.30 -10.13
C LEU A 333 10.21 -12.68 -10.56
N CYS A 334 9.52 -13.47 -9.72
CA CYS A 334 8.09 -13.70 -9.82
C CYS A 334 7.39 -13.23 -8.55
N ILE A 335 6.31 -12.47 -8.71
CA ILE A 335 5.39 -12.08 -7.65
C ILE A 335 4.03 -12.68 -7.97
N VAL A 336 3.54 -13.54 -7.08
CA VAL A 336 2.27 -14.26 -7.26
C VAL A 336 1.25 -13.71 -6.29
N GLY A 337 0.04 -13.37 -6.76
CA GLY A 337 -1.04 -12.84 -5.92
C GLY A 337 -2.25 -13.76 -5.83
N LYS A 338 -2.73 -14.07 -4.63
CA LYS A 338 -4.05 -14.69 -4.43
C LYS A 338 -5.12 -13.75 -4.99
N GLY A 339 -6.01 -14.28 -5.85
CA GLY A 339 -6.96 -13.50 -6.61
C GLY A 339 -8.42 -13.93 -6.46
N LEU A 340 -8.87 -14.32 -5.27
CA LEU A 340 -10.29 -14.63 -5.01
C LEU A 340 -11.08 -13.32 -4.95
N THR A 341 -11.71 -12.93 -6.08
CA THR A 341 -12.49 -11.68 -6.13
C THR A 341 -13.73 -11.72 -5.24
N TYR A 342 -14.20 -12.91 -4.92
CA TYR A 342 -15.14 -13.16 -3.82
C TYR A 342 -14.98 -14.59 -3.30
N ASP A 343 -14.93 -14.75 -1.99
CA ASP A 343 -14.85 -16.05 -1.31
C ASP A 343 -16.03 -16.27 -0.38
N SER A 344 -16.98 -17.11 -0.81
CA SER A 344 -18.11 -17.51 0.02
C SER A 344 -17.76 -18.65 1.01
N GLY A 345 -16.59 -19.29 0.83
CA GLY A 345 -16.22 -20.56 1.46
C GLY A 345 -16.69 -21.79 0.67
N GLY A 346 -17.49 -21.61 -0.38
CA GLY A 346 -18.08 -22.73 -1.12
C GLY A 346 -19.06 -23.53 -0.25
N TYR A 347 -19.06 -24.87 -0.35
CA TYR A 347 -19.90 -25.71 0.48
C TYR A 347 -19.56 -25.66 1.98
N ASN A 348 -18.35 -25.29 2.35
CA ASN A 348 -17.98 -24.90 3.71
C ASN A 348 -18.27 -23.41 3.92
N LEU A 349 -19.54 -23.02 3.73
CA LEU A 349 -20.01 -21.64 3.72
C LEU A 349 -19.57 -20.86 4.96
N LYS A 350 -18.97 -19.70 4.73
CA LYS A 350 -18.58 -18.79 5.80
C LYS A 350 -19.82 -18.30 6.59
N PRO A 351 -19.80 -18.39 7.93
CA PRO A 351 -20.93 -17.91 8.74
C PRO A 351 -21.07 -16.39 8.65
N SER A 352 -22.32 -15.89 8.63
CA SER A 352 -22.60 -14.45 8.65
C SER A 352 -22.29 -13.79 10.00
N ALA A 353 -22.46 -14.53 11.12
CA ALA A 353 -22.11 -14.04 12.45
C ALA A 353 -20.70 -14.51 12.83
N GLY A 354 -19.75 -13.59 12.87
CA GLY A 354 -18.34 -13.86 13.20
C GLY A 354 -17.52 -14.47 12.08
N GLY A 355 -18.09 -14.65 10.89
CA GLY A 355 -17.40 -15.22 9.72
C GLY A 355 -16.99 -14.22 8.65
N SER A 356 -17.40 -12.97 8.79
CA SER A 356 -17.01 -11.83 7.93
C SER A 356 -17.23 -12.05 6.42
N ILE A 357 -18.23 -12.85 6.03
CA ILE A 357 -18.52 -13.15 4.61
C ILE A 357 -18.75 -11.86 3.80
N GLU A 358 -19.30 -10.82 4.43
CA GLU A 358 -19.51 -9.51 3.80
C GLU A 358 -18.21 -8.77 3.47
N LEU A 359 -17.10 -9.17 4.08
CA LEU A 359 -15.78 -8.60 3.83
C LEU A 359 -14.99 -9.38 2.77
N MET A 360 -15.46 -10.56 2.35
CA MET A 360 -14.71 -11.47 1.47
C MET A 360 -14.47 -10.95 0.04
N LYS A 361 -14.94 -9.75 -0.28
CA LYS A 361 -14.48 -8.99 -1.44
C LYS A 361 -12.98 -8.65 -1.39
N PHE A 362 -12.38 -8.68 -0.18
CA PHE A 362 -10.96 -8.37 0.00
C PHE A 362 -10.05 -9.60 -0.22
N ASP A 363 -10.59 -10.78 -0.46
CA ASP A 363 -9.79 -12.01 -0.58
C ASP A 363 -8.95 -12.11 -1.86
N MET A 364 -8.89 -11.01 -2.55
CA MET A 364 -8.00 -10.69 -3.67
C MET A 364 -6.96 -9.61 -3.31
N GLY A 365 -6.73 -9.35 -2.02
CA GLY A 365 -5.74 -8.36 -1.55
C GLY A 365 -4.33 -8.68 -2.04
N GLY A 366 -3.98 -9.98 -2.13
CA GLY A 366 -2.71 -10.43 -2.70
C GLY A 366 -2.55 -10.02 -4.17
N SER A 367 -3.60 -10.19 -4.98
CA SER A 367 -3.58 -9.76 -6.39
C SER A 367 -3.56 -8.24 -6.53
N ALA A 368 -4.26 -7.53 -5.67
CA ALA A 368 -4.23 -6.07 -5.64
C ALA A 368 -2.82 -5.54 -5.33
N ALA A 369 -2.15 -6.14 -4.34
CA ALA A 369 -0.76 -5.84 -4.01
C ALA A 369 0.19 -6.17 -5.18
N THR A 370 -0.02 -7.32 -5.85
CA THR A 370 0.77 -7.73 -7.02
C THR A 370 0.63 -6.75 -8.17
N LEU A 371 -0.60 -6.32 -8.53
CA LEU A 371 -0.82 -5.34 -9.59
C LEU A 371 -0.33 -3.94 -9.19
N GLY A 372 -0.49 -3.55 -7.93
CA GLY A 372 0.08 -2.32 -7.39
C GLY A 372 1.61 -2.33 -7.44
N CYS A 373 2.25 -3.48 -7.15
CA CYS A 373 3.69 -3.66 -7.30
C CYS A 373 4.11 -3.51 -8.77
N ALA A 374 3.36 -4.10 -9.71
CA ALA A 374 3.61 -3.94 -11.14
C ALA A 374 3.55 -2.46 -11.58
N ALA A 375 2.55 -1.71 -11.09
CA ALA A 375 2.43 -0.27 -11.35
C ALA A 375 3.63 0.51 -10.79
N ALA A 376 4.03 0.23 -9.56
CA ALA A 376 5.14 0.91 -8.91
C ALA A 376 6.48 0.60 -9.61
N VAL A 377 6.78 -0.67 -9.92
CA VAL A 377 8.01 -1.08 -10.62
C VAL A 377 8.08 -0.42 -12.00
N ALA A 378 6.97 -0.43 -12.74
CA ALA A 378 6.91 0.19 -14.07
C ALA A 378 7.04 1.72 -13.99
N GLY A 379 6.42 2.36 -12.98
CA GLY A 379 6.52 3.80 -12.73
C GLY A 379 7.92 4.23 -12.29
N LEU A 380 8.61 3.41 -11.48
CA LEU A 380 10.00 3.63 -11.08
C LEU A 380 10.98 3.43 -12.25
N GLY A 381 10.60 2.67 -13.27
CA GLY A 381 11.43 2.41 -14.43
C GLY A 381 12.73 1.68 -14.11
N VAL A 382 12.68 0.66 -13.23
CA VAL A 382 13.85 -0.09 -12.76
C VAL A 382 14.55 -0.77 -13.94
N ASP A 383 15.85 -0.55 -14.08
CA ASP A 383 16.66 -1.13 -15.17
C ASP A 383 17.21 -2.53 -14.82
N ASP A 384 17.54 -3.28 -15.85
CA ASP A 384 18.24 -4.58 -15.81
C ASP A 384 17.54 -5.67 -14.97
N VAL A 385 16.20 -5.60 -14.92
CA VAL A 385 15.35 -6.61 -14.26
C VAL A 385 14.26 -7.12 -15.19
N GLU A 386 13.86 -8.39 -14.97
CA GLU A 386 12.65 -8.99 -15.50
C GLU A 386 11.77 -9.42 -14.32
N VAL A 387 10.58 -8.85 -14.21
CA VAL A 387 9.65 -9.18 -13.13
C VAL A 387 8.34 -9.69 -13.71
N HIS A 388 7.94 -10.88 -13.28
CA HIS A 388 6.67 -11.48 -13.62
C HIS A 388 5.68 -11.30 -12.47
N PHE A 389 4.48 -10.80 -12.78
CA PHE A 389 3.38 -10.62 -11.84
C PHE A 389 2.25 -11.54 -12.26
N ILE A 390 1.90 -12.50 -11.40
CA ILE A 390 0.99 -13.59 -11.73
C ILE A 390 -0.19 -13.58 -10.78
N VAL A 391 -1.41 -13.67 -11.31
CA VAL A 391 -2.65 -13.72 -10.54
C VAL A 391 -3.57 -14.79 -11.09
N ALA A 392 -3.97 -15.74 -10.25
CA ALA A 392 -5.02 -16.71 -10.53
C ALA A 392 -6.37 -16.15 -10.01
N ALA A 393 -7.07 -15.38 -10.86
CA ALA A 393 -8.29 -14.69 -10.48
C ALA A 393 -9.54 -15.56 -10.68
N CYS A 394 -10.30 -15.81 -9.62
CA CYS A 394 -11.58 -16.54 -9.67
C CYS A 394 -12.47 -16.16 -8.49
N GLU A 395 -13.67 -16.73 -8.43
CA GLU A 395 -14.56 -16.68 -7.28
C GLU A 395 -14.77 -18.09 -6.71
N ASN A 396 -14.90 -18.19 -5.39
CA ASN A 396 -15.32 -19.41 -4.70
C ASN A 396 -16.80 -19.29 -4.35
N MET A 397 -17.67 -19.89 -5.17
CA MET A 397 -19.11 -19.74 -5.09
C MET A 397 -19.80 -21.07 -4.83
N ILE A 398 -21.05 -20.99 -4.36
CA ILE A 398 -21.94 -22.14 -4.19
C ILE A 398 -22.81 -22.30 -5.42
N SER A 399 -22.74 -23.47 -6.02
CA SER A 399 -23.66 -23.87 -7.09
C SER A 399 -23.72 -25.42 -7.17
N GLN A 400 -24.56 -25.94 -8.03
CA GLN A 400 -24.64 -27.39 -8.30
C GLN A 400 -23.31 -27.95 -8.84
N ASP A 401 -22.50 -27.10 -9.49
CA ASP A 401 -21.26 -27.48 -10.16
C ASP A 401 -20.01 -27.17 -9.31
N ALA A 402 -20.20 -26.55 -8.14
CA ALA A 402 -19.08 -26.16 -7.27
C ALA A 402 -18.32 -27.38 -6.73
N MET A 403 -17.02 -27.22 -6.47
CA MET A 403 -16.20 -28.24 -5.81
C MET A 403 -16.79 -28.61 -4.44
N ARG A 404 -16.64 -29.85 -4.03
CA ARG A 404 -17.20 -30.39 -2.79
C ARG A 404 -16.11 -30.96 -1.90
N PRO A 405 -16.30 -30.98 -0.59
CA PRO A 405 -15.46 -31.79 0.28
C PRO A 405 -15.45 -33.27 -0.19
N GLY A 406 -14.26 -33.85 -0.34
CA GLY A 406 -14.04 -35.19 -0.88
C GLY A 406 -13.69 -35.22 -2.38
N ASP A 407 -13.82 -34.12 -3.11
CA ASP A 407 -13.34 -34.05 -4.50
C ASP A 407 -11.80 -34.11 -4.51
N VAL A 408 -11.23 -34.67 -5.60
CA VAL A 408 -9.77 -34.68 -5.83
C VAL A 408 -9.48 -33.86 -7.06
N LEU A 409 -8.69 -32.81 -6.90
CA LEU A 409 -8.26 -31.92 -7.99
C LEU A 409 -6.85 -32.30 -8.45
N THR A 410 -6.57 -32.09 -9.73
CA THR A 410 -5.23 -32.34 -10.30
C THR A 410 -4.59 -31.02 -10.69
N ALA A 411 -3.47 -30.67 -10.07
CA ALA A 411 -2.70 -29.48 -10.40
C ALA A 411 -1.92 -29.67 -11.71
N SER A 412 -1.44 -28.57 -12.30
CA SER A 412 -0.79 -28.56 -13.61
C SER A 412 0.54 -29.33 -13.69
N ASN A 413 1.15 -29.65 -12.54
CA ASN A 413 2.31 -30.54 -12.44
C ASN A 413 1.92 -32.03 -12.30
N GLY A 414 0.63 -32.35 -12.34
CA GLY A 414 0.11 -33.71 -12.21
C GLY A 414 -0.14 -34.19 -10.78
N LYS A 415 0.23 -33.43 -9.75
CA LYS A 415 -0.07 -33.79 -8.36
C LYS A 415 -1.58 -33.67 -8.08
N THR A 416 -2.08 -34.61 -7.28
CA THR A 416 -3.48 -34.66 -6.89
C THR A 416 -3.69 -34.11 -5.48
N ILE A 417 -4.78 -33.36 -5.28
CA ILE A 417 -5.08 -32.67 -4.03
C ILE A 417 -6.52 -33.01 -3.62
N GLU A 418 -6.68 -33.68 -2.48
CA GLU A 418 -7.98 -33.92 -1.85
C GLU A 418 -8.49 -32.63 -1.23
N VAL A 419 -9.73 -32.27 -1.54
CA VAL A 419 -10.43 -31.12 -0.96
C VAL A 419 -11.13 -31.57 0.32
N ILE A 420 -10.58 -31.25 1.48
CA ILE A 420 -11.22 -31.49 2.79
C ILE A 420 -12.15 -30.34 3.12
N ASN A 421 -11.74 -29.12 2.82
CA ASN A 421 -12.48 -27.90 3.12
C ASN A 421 -12.45 -26.98 1.90
N THR A 422 -13.62 -26.64 1.39
CA THR A 422 -13.77 -25.73 0.24
C THR A 422 -13.46 -24.27 0.58
N ASP A 423 -13.40 -23.89 1.87
CA ASP A 423 -12.95 -22.59 2.38
C ASP A 423 -11.42 -22.50 2.53
N ALA A 424 -10.70 -23.52 2.10
CA ALA A 424 -9.25 -23.53 1.93
C ALA A 424 -8.90 -23.54 0.43
N GLU A 425 -9.51 -22.67 -0.34
CA GLU A 425 -9.49 -22.54 -1.80
C GLU A 425 -8.28 -21.75 -2.29
N GLY A 426 -7.83 -20.74 -1.55
CA GLY A 426 -6.74 -19.85 -1.96
C GLY A 426 -5.46 -20.62 -2.27
N ARG A 427 -5.10 -21.59 -1.45
CA ARG A 427 -3.94 -22.46 -1.69
C ARG A 427 -4.10 -23.35 -2.92
N LEU A 428 -5.31 -23.70 -3.32
CA LEU A 428 -5.57 -24.46 -4.55
C LEU A 428 -5.31 -23.61 -5.80
N THR A 429 -5.73 -22.34 -5.77
CA THR A 429 -5.43 -21.40 -6.88
C THR A 429 -3.94 -21.08 -6.96
N LEU A 430 -3.29 -20.92 -5.80
CA LEU A 430 -1.84 -20.69 -5.73
C LEU A 430 -1.02 -21.89 -6.20
N ALA A 431 -1.49 -23.12 -5.99
CA ALA A 431 -0.78 -24.31 -6.46
C ALA A 431 -0.45 -24.25 -7.96
N ASP A 432 -1.44 -23.96 -8.81
CA ASP A 432 -1.21 -23.84 -10.25
C ASP A 432 -0.44 -22.57 -10.62
N ALA A 433 -0.67 -21.47 -9.89
CA ALA A 433 0.05 -20.22 -10.11
C ALA A 433 1.56 -20.36 -9.81
N LEU A 434 1.91 -21.05 -8.73
CA LEU A 434 3.32 -21.31 -8.35
C LEU A 434 4.01 -22.28 -9.31
N VAL A 435 3.34 -23.36 -9.75
CA VAL A 435 3.86 -24.26 -10.79
C VAL A 435 4.12 -23.50 -12.08
N TYR A 436 3.22 -22.60 -12.47
CA TYR A 436 3.40 -21.74 -13.63
C TYR A 436 4.59 -20.78 -13.45
N ALA A 437 4.73 -20.15 -12.27
CA ALA A 437 5.83 -19.26 -11.94
C ALA A 437 7.18 -19.98 -11.97
N GLU A 438 7.27 -21.18 -11.40
CA GLU A 438 8.50 -22.02 -11.40
C GLU A 438 8.96 -22.35 -12.83
N ALA A 439 8.01 -22.62 -13.75
CA ALA A 439 8.32 -22.91 -15.14
C ALA A 439 8.98 -21.73 -15.89
N LEU A 440 8.85 -20.50 -15.38
CA LEU A 440 9.53 -19.31 -15.91
C LEU A 440 10.99 -19.24 -15.47
N LYS A 441 11.41 -20.07 -14.52
CA LYS A 441 12.77 -20.15 -13.95
C LYS A 441 13.25 -18.79 -13.40
N PRO A 442 12.52 -18.19 -12.45
CA PRO A 442 12.99 -16.99 -11.78
C PRO A 442 14.07 -17.29 -10.76
N ASP A 443 14.82 -16.27 -10.35
CA ASP A 443 15.80 -16.34 -9.26
C ASP A 443 15.12 -16.42 -7.90
N ALA A 444 13.91 -15.78 -7.77
CA ALA A 444 13.08 -15.86 -6.58
C ALA A 444 11.59 -15.77 -6.92
N ILE A 445 10.76 -16.42 -6.10
CA ILE A 445 9.30 -16.33 -6.13
C ILE A 445 8.83 -15.81 -4.78
N VAL A 446 7.95 -14.81 -4.79
CA VAL A 446 7.26 -14.30 -3.60
C VAL A 446 5.77 -14.34 -3.86
N ASP A 447 5.00 -15.00 -3.01
CA ASP A 447 3.55 -14.94 -3.08
C ASP A 447 2.94 -14.04 -2.02
N LEU A 448 1.81 -13.42 -2.36
CA LEU A 448 1.05 -12.51 -1.55
C LEU A 448 -0.38 -13.01 -1.45
N ALA A 449 -0.82 -13.34 -0.24
CA ALA A 449 -2.12 -13.93 -0.06
C ALA A 449 -2.80 -13.49 1.24
N THR A 450 -4.07 -13.13 1.13
CA THR A 450 -5.01 -13.03 2.26
C THR A 450 -5.49 -14.46 2.59
N LEU A 451 -4.58 -15.30 3.08
CA LEU A 451 -4.76 -16.75 3.02
C LEU A 451 -5.57 -17.29 4.18
N THR A 452 -5.28 -16.84 5.40
CA THR A 452 -5.97 -17.36 6.60
C THR A 452 -6.14 -16.29 7.68
N GLY A 453 -7.30 -16.25 8.31
CA GLY A 453 -7.58 -15.36 9.45
C GLY A 453 -6.73 -15.64 10.69
N ALA A 454 -6.05 -16.75 10.73
CA ALA A 454 -5.22 -17.10 11.86
C ALA A 454 -3.88 -16.36 11.90
N CYS A 455 -3.39 -15.82 10.79
CA CYS A 455 -2.31 -14.82 10.85
C CYS A 455 -2.73 -13.60 11.67
N VAL A 456 -3.98 -13.15 11.52
CA VAL A 456 -4.53 -12.04 12.33
C VAL A 456 -4.62 -12.43 13.80
N VAL A 457 -5.04 -13.66 14.10
CA VAL A 457 -5.09 -14.17 15.49
C VAL A 457 -3.70 -14.27 16.11
N ALA A 458 -2.69 -14.65 15.32
CA ALA A 458 -1.32 -14.81 15.82
C ALA A 458 -0.55 -13.49 15.94
N LEU A 459 -0.72 -12.56 14.99
CA LEU A 459 0.14 -11.40 14.80
C LEU A 459 -0.59 -10.06 14.95
N GLY A 460 -1.93 -10.07 15.05
CA GLY A 460 -2.74 -8.85 15.02
C GLY A 460 -2.93 -8.28 13.62
N ASP A 461 -3.46 -7.07 13.56
CA ASP A 461 -3.86 -6.43 12.28
C ASP A 461 -2.70 -5.72 11.56
N ASP A 462 -1.57 -5.48 12.26
CA ASP A 462 -0.49 -4.62 11.76
C ASP A 462 0.73 -5.40 11.24
N VAL A 463 0.85 -6.69 11.55
CA VAL A 463 2.02 -7.50 11.21
C VAL A 463 1.68 -8.58 10.20
N ALA A 464 2.39 -8.61 9.06
CA ALA A 464 2.24 -9.68 8.08
C ALA A 464 3.10 -10.91 8.45
N GLY A 465 2.56 -12.11 8.27
CA GLY A 465 3.32 -13.35 8.41
C GLY A 465 4.23 -13.59 7.20
N LEU A 466 5.53 -13.77 7.45
CA LEU A 466 6.51 -14.13 6.44
C LEU A 466 6.88 -15.61 6.60
N PHE A 467 6.69 -16.41 5.56
CA PHE A 467 7.00 -17.83 5.53
C PHE A 467 8.04 -18.09 4.44
N SER A 468 9.22 -18.55 4.82
CA SER A 468 10.27 -18.95 3.88
C SER A 468 11.25 -19.91 4.54
N LYS A 469 11.66 -20.94 3.79
CA LYS A 469 12.79 -21.81 4.17
C LYS A 469 14.13 -21.23 3.75
N ASP A 470 14.12 -20.24 2.84
CA ASP A 470 15.31 -19.54 2.38
C ASP A 470 15.62 -18.37 3.32
N ASP A 471 16.73 -18.47 4.04
CA ASP A 471 17.17 -17.46 5.01
C ASP A 471 17.61 -16.15 4.34
N ALA A 472 18.22 -16.23 3.15
CA ALA A 472 18.67 -15.05 2.43
C ALA A 472 17.48 -14.23 1.92
N LEU A 473 16.53 -14.88 1.24
CA LEU A 473 15.31 -14.24 0.75
C LEU A 473 14.48 -13.67 1.91
N ALA A 474 14.37 -14.41 3.02
CA ALA A 474 13.65 -13.92 4.20
C ALA A 474 14.29 -12.63 4.76
N SER A 475 15.61 -12.60 4.90
CA SER A 475 16.33 -11.42 5.40
C SER A 475 16.21 -10.22 4.45
N GLU A 476 16.24 -10.44 3.13
CA GLU A 476 16.02 -9.38 2.15
C GLU A 476 14.60 -8.79 2.24
N LEU A 477 13.59 -9.65 2.44
CA LEU A 477 12.20 -9.21 2.60
C LEU A 477 11.99 -8.46 3.92
N GLU A 478 12.61 -8.89 5.02
CA GLU A 478 12.58 -8.18 6.32
C GLU A 478 13.25 -6.79 6.20
N ALA A 479 14.40 -6.71 5.53
CA ALA A 479 15.08 -5.44 5.28
C ALA A 479 14.24 -4.51 4.39
N ALA A 480 13.62 -5.03 3.32
CA ALA A 480 12.74 -4.27 2.46
C ALA A 480 11.48 -3.78 3.19
N ALA A 481 10.90 -4.60 4.05
CA ALA A 481 9.76 -4.26 4.89
C ALA A 481 10.11 -3.13 5.86
N SER A 482 11.26 -3.23 6.54
CA SER A 482 11.77 -2.18 7.42
C SER A 482 11.96 -0.86 6.67
N SER A 483 12.56 -0.89 5.48
CA SER A 483 12.74 0.30 4.63
C SER A 483 11.39 0.90 4.18
N ALA A 484 10.38 0.07 3.98
CA ALA A 484 9.02 0.50 3.65
C ALA A 484 8.18 0.89 4.88
N MET A 485 8.77 0.85 6.09
CA MET A 485 8.09 1.10 7.36
C MET A 485 6.88 0.18 7.58
N GLU A 486 7.01 -1.08 7.17
CA GLU A 486 5.99 -2.10 7.35
C GLU A 486 6.51 -3.24 8.22
N GLN A 487 5.60 -3.87 8.94
CA GLN A 487 5.97 -4.91 9.88
C GLN A 487 5.70 -6.28 9.27
N VAL A 488 6.73 -7.11 9.28
CA VAL A 488 6.63 -8.53 8.95
C VAL A 488 7.22 -9.35 10.09
N TRP A 489 6.72 -10.54 10.28
CA TRP A 489 7.26 -11.48 11.27
C TRP A 489 7.50 -12.83 10.63
N ARG A 490 8.76 -13.28 10.64
CA ARG A 490 9.10 -14.59 10.09
C ARG A 490 8.60 -15.71 10.99
N MET A 491 7.77 -16.57 10.41
CA MET A 491 7.13 -17.68 11.09
C MET A 491 7.94 -18.97 10.87
N PRO A 492 8.01 -19.87 11.88
CA PRO A 492 8.74 -21.14 11.74
C PRO A 492 8.02 -22.10 10.79
N MET A 493 8.77 -22.87 10.00
CA MET A 493 8.28 -23.90 9.06
C MET A 493 8.92 -25.27 9.36
N PRO A 494 8.53 -25.94 10.48
CA PRO A 494 9.13 -27.20 10.85
C PRO A 494 8.75 -28.31 9.85
N PRO A 495 9.71 -29.16 9.43
CA PRO A 495 9.47 -30.25 8.46
C PRO A 495 8.39 -31.24 8.90
N ALA A 496 8.15 -31.34 10.20
CA ALA A 496 7.11 -32.24 10.74
C ALA A 496 5.70 -31.94 10.21
N TYR A 497 5.43 -30.68 9.80
CA TYR A 497 4.12 -30.26 9.29
C TYR A 497 3.83 -30.79 7.88
N GLU A 498 4.84 -31.22 7.12
CA GLU A 498 4.62 -31.81 5.79
C GLU A 498 3.75 -33.07 5.85
N LYS A 499 3.85 -33.84 6.94
CA LYS A 499 3.02 -35.04 7.16
C LYS A 499 1.54 -34.71 7.39
N ASP A 500 1.24 -33.54 7.86
CA ASP A 500 -0.14 -33.16 8.19
C ASP A 500 -1.03 -32.94 6.97
N ILE A 501 -0.40 -32.75 5.79
CA ILE A 501 -1.11 -32.60 4.51
C ILE A 501 -1.09 -33.86 3.65
N GLU A 502 -0.56 -34.97 4.13
CA GLU A 502 -0.66 -36.26 3.44
C GLU A 502 -2.13 -36.71 3.37
N SER A 503 -2.57 -37.14 2.19
CA SER A 503 -3.90 -37.72 1.96
C SER A 503 -3.82 -39.24 1.91
N THR A 504 -4.92 -39.91 2.18
CA THR A 504 -5.06 -41.35 2.01
C THR A 504 -5.54 -41.75 0.61
N ILE A 505 -6.03 -40.79 -0.19
CA ILE A 505 -6.62 -41.05 -1.52
C ILE A 505 -6.01 -40.19 -2.63
N ALA A 506 -5.17 -39.21 -2.28
CA ALA A 506 -4.47 -38.30 -3.20
C ALA A 506 -3.03 -38.10 -2.72
N ASP A 507 -2.22 -37.34 -3.47
CA ASP A 507 -0.86 -37.01 -3.05
C ASP A 507 -0.85 -36.09 -1.82
N LEU A 508 -1.80 -35.15 -1.78
CA LEU A 508 -1.92 -34.13 -0.75
C LEU A 508 -3.40 -33.88 -0.39
N LYS A 509 -3.65 -33.21 0.74
CA LYS A 509 -4.95 -32.64 1.07
C LYS A 509 -4.82 -31.14 1.33
N ASN A 510 -5.88 -30.36 1.10
CA ASN A 510 -5.83 -28.91 1.21
C ASN A 510 -5.94 -28.37 2.64
N VAL A 511 -6.07 -29.23 3.66
CA VAL A 511 -6.16 -28.85 5.08
C VAL A 511 -5.35 -29.81 5.93
N GLY A 512 -4.53 -29.29 6.84
CA GLY A 512 -3.78 -30.10 7.81
C GLY A 512 -4.69 -30.69 8.90
N SER A 513 -4.16 -31.65 9.65
CA SER A 513 -4.90 -32.37 10.69
C SER A 513 -5.16 -31.55 11.95
N CYS A 514 -4.36 -30.52 12.23
CA CYS A 514 -4.48 -29.61 13.35
C CYS A 514 -4.94 -28.22 12.89
N VAL A 515 -5.85 -27.60 13.64
CA VAL A 515 -6.32 -26.23 13.37
C VAL A 515 -5.14 -25.25 13.35
N GLU A 516 -4.15 -25.48 14.18
CA GLU A 516 -2.92 -24.67 14.30
C GLU A 516 -2.00 -24.81 13.07
N VAL A 517 -2.05 -25.93 12.36
CA VAL A 517 -1.20 -26.22 11.18
C VAL A 517 -1.81 -25.69 9.89
N ASN A 518 -3.10 -25.43 9.84
CA ASN A 518 -3.78 -24.87 8.67
C ASN A 518 -3.25 -23.48 8.24
N HIS A 519 -2.45 -22.86 9.10
CA HIS A 519 -1.89 -21.53 8.91
C HIS A 519 -0.55 -21.51 8.15
N TRP A 520 0.10 -22.70 8.03
CA TRP A 520 1.49 -22.83 7.63
C TRP A 520 1.69 -23.22 6.16
N PHE A 521 0.62 -23.49 5.42
CA PHE A 521 0.74 -23.96 4.06
C PHE A 521 0.48 -22.85 3.04
N GLY A 522 1.42 -21.92 2.92
CA GLY A 522 1.85 -21.43 1.64
C GLY A 522 2.80 -22.51 1.09
N TRP A 523 2.55 -22.99 -0.08
CA TRP A 523 3.37 -24.01 -0.73
C TRP A 523 4.75 -23.46 -1.02
N SER A 524 5.79 -24.02 -0.44
CA SER A 524 7.17 -23.84 -0.89
C SER A 524 7.56 -24.99 -1.80
#